data_0fac9757fab6b65847ec0294c6df059f
#
_entry.id   0fac9757fab6b65847ec0294c6df059f
#
_cell.length_a   1.000
_cell.length_b   1.000
_cell.length_c   1.000
_cell.angle_alpha   90.00
_cell.angle_beta   90.00
_cell.angle_gamma   90.00
#
_symmetry.space_group_name_H-M   'P 1'
#
loop_
_entity.id
_entity.type
_entity.pdbx_description
1 polymer ?
#
loop_
_entity_poly.entity_id
_entity_poly.type
_entity_poly.pdbx_seq_one_letter_code
_entity_poly.pdbx_strand_id
1 'polypeptide(L)' 'MFDQDYSKKTWIIAIIMAIGAIAMDISIMLGEDGIMKDTVWMTLPLTVFILYKCIIGLKKKIDEEKNG' A
#
# COMPACT_ATOMS: atom_id res chain seq x y z
N MET A 1 -9.24 10.19 -15.55
CA MET A 1 -8.19 10.73 -14.71
C MET A 1 -7.35 9.62 -14.06
N PHE A 2 -7.98 8.64 -13.48
CA PHE A 2 -7.26 7.54 -12.88
C PHE A 2 -6.82 6.48 -13.87
N ASP A 3 -7.24 6.61 -15.10
CA ASP A 3 -6.88 5.70 -16.17
C ASP A 3 -5.58 6.08 -16.85
N GLN A 4 -4.91 7.12 -16.36
CA GLN A 4 -3.65 7.56 -16.92
C GLN A 4 -2.53 6.58 -16.61
N ASP A 5 -1.56 6.55 -17.52
CA ASP A 5 -0.38 5.73 -17.33
C ASP A 5 0.50 6.35 -16.25
N TYR A 6 0.48 5.75 -15.09
CA TYR A 6 1.34 6.21 -14.01
C TYR A 6 2.77 5.77 -14.28
N SER A 7 3.69 6.69 -14.02
CA SER A 7 5.10 6.36 -14.14
C SER A 7 5.52 5.42 -13.00
N LYS A 8 6.66 4.76 -13.16
CA LYS A 8 7.21 3.93 -12.08
C LYS A 8 7.35 4.72 -10.79
N LYS A 9 7.71 5.99 -10.93
CA LYS A 9 7.88 6.86 -9.77
C LYS A 9 6.59 6.96 -8.94
N THR A 10 5.46 7.11 -9.63
CA THR A 10 4.17 7.20 -8.96
C THR A 10 3.86 5.89 -8.21
N TRP A 11 4.12 4.76 -8.84
CA TRP A 11 3.89 3.46 -8.19
C TRP A 11 4.78 3.26 -6.97
N ILE A 12 6.03 3.69 -7.07
CA ILE A 12 6.97 3.58 -5.96
C ILE A 12 6.50 4.44 -4.79
N ILE A 13 6.06 5.66 -5.06
CA ILE A 13 5.56 6.54 -4.02
C ILE A 13 4.34 5.92 -3.34
N ALA A 14 3.42 5.35 -4.13
CA ALA A 14 2.23 4.72 -3.58
C ALA A 14 2.60 3.55 -2.66
N ILE A 15 3.59 2.75 -3.05
CA ILE A 15 4.04 1.62 -2.24
C ILE A 15 4.67 2.11 -0.94
N ILE A 16 5.48 3.15 -1.01
CA ILE A 16 6.11 3.72 0.19
C ILE A 16 5.05 4.23 1.15
N MET A 17 4.04 4.90 0.63
CA MET A 17 2.95 5.40 1.47
C MET A 17 2.16 4.25 2.10
N ALA A 18 1.92 3.19 1.36
CA ALA A 18 1.22 2.02 1.89
C ALA A 18 2.03 1.34 2.99
N ILE A 19 3.33 1.22 2.79
CA ILE A 19 4.21 0.64 3.81
C ILE A 19 4.19 1.51 5.08
N GLY A 20 4.24 2.82 4.92
CA GLY A 20 4.15 3.73 6.05
C GLY A 20 2.85 3.58 6.81
N ALA A 21 1.74 3.43 6.09
CA ALA A 21 0.44 3.23 6.72
C ALA A 21 0.40 1.93 7.51
N ILE A 22 0.96 0.85 6.94
CA ILE A 22 1.04 -0.43 7.64
C ILE A 22 1.91 -0.31 8.90
N ALA A 23 3.02 0.40 8.80
CA ALA A 23 3.89 0.61 9.94
C ALA A 23 3.17 1.35 11.07
N MET A 24 2.37 2.34 10.70
CA MET A 24 1.57 3.06 11.70
C MET A 24 0.52 2.15 12.33
N ASP A 25 -0.14 1.32 11.54
CA ASP A 25 -1.12 0.37 12.06
C ASP A 25 -0.48 -0.59 13.06
N ILE A 26 0.69 -1.11 12.73
CA ILE A 26 1.41 -2.02 13.62
C ILE A 26 1.80 -1.28 14.91
N SER A 27 2.24 -0.05 14.80
CA SER A 27 2.59 0.76 15.96
C SER A 27 1.39 0.94 16.90
N ILE A 28 0.22 1.19 16.32
CA ILE A 28 -1.01 1.32 17.12
C ILE A 28 -1.37 -0.02 17.77
N MET A 29 -1.20 -1.13 17.06
CA MET A 29 -1.49 -2.44 17.61
C MET A 29 -0.62 -2.77 18.80
N LEU A 30 0.64 -2.35 18.76
CA LEU A 30 1.56 -2.58 19.86
C LEU A 30 1.32 -1.64 21.03
N GLY A 31 0.52 -0.59 20.82
CA GLY A 31 0.15 0.33 21.87
C GLY A 31 -0.88 -0.26 22.81
N GLU A 32 -1.15 0.47 23.89
CA GLU A 32 -2.06 -0.01 24.92
C GLU A 32 -3.51 0.44 24.70
N ASP A 33 -3.76 1.24 23.68
CA ASP A 33 -5.09 1.77 23.40
C ASP A 33 -5.98 0.70 22.78
N GLY A 34 -6.89 0.15 23.58
CA GLY A 34 -7.77 -0.90 23.12
C GLY A 34 -8.77 -0.45 22.07
N ILE A 35 -9.18 0.82 22.13
CA ILE A 35 -10.16 1.36 21.19
C ILE A 35 -9.58 1.41 19.78
N MET A 36 -8.32 1.82 19.68
CA MET A 36 -7.66 1.94 18.39
C MET A 36 -7.40 0.57 17.75
N LYS A 37 -7.28 -0.47 18.56
CA LYS A 37 -7.02 -1.82 18.05
C LYS A 37 -8.14 -2.31 17.15
N ASP A 38 -9.38 -2.03 17.51
CA ASP A 38 -10.50 -2.44 16.69
C ASP A 38 -10.47 -1.77 15.33
N THR A 39 -10.13 -0.48 15.30
CA THR A 39 -10.02 0.27 14.05
C THR A 39 -8.89 -0.30 13.19
N VAL A 40 -7.76 -0.64 13.81
CA VAL A 40 -6.62 -1.20 13.08
C VAL A 40 -7.00 -2.55 12.45
N TRP A 41 -7.74 -3.39 13.19
CA TRP A 41 -8.16 -4.68 12.65
C TRP A 41 -9.03 -4.53 11.41
N MET A 42 -9.81 -3.45 11.32
CA MET A 42 -10.61 -3.18 10.14
C MET A 42 -9.77 -2.58 9.01
N THR A 43 -8.82 -1.73 9.36
CA THR A 43 -8.00 -1.01 8.38
C THR A 43 -6.86 -1.87 7.84
N LEU A 44 -6.31 -2.73 8.66
CA LEU A 44 -5.13 -3.52 8.29
C LEU A 44 -5.35 -4.37 7.03
N PRO A 45 -6.42 -5.17 6.95
CA PRO A 45 -6.67 -5.95 5.72
C PRO A 45 -6.81 -5.06 4.49
N LEU A 46 -7.45 -3.91 4.67
CA LEU A 46 -7.65 -2.97 3.57
C LEU A 46 -6.32 -2.43 3.07
N THR A 47 -5.46 -2.03 4.00
CA THR A 47 -4.14 -1.50 3.67
C THR A 47 -3.29 -2.57 2.98
N VAL A 48 -3.32 -3.79 3.48
CA VAL A 48 -2.59 -4.90 2.87
C VAL A 48 -3.08 -5.15 1.45
N PHE A 49 -4.40 -5.09 1.25
CA PHE A 49 -4.97 -5.27 -0.08
C PHE A 49 -4.48 -4.18 -1.04
N ILE A 50 -4.48 -2.95 -0.57
CA ILE A 50 -4.00 -1.82 -1.38
C ILE A 50 -2.53 -2.00 -1.74
N LEU A 51 -1.72 -2.39 -0.76
CA LEU A 51 -0.30 -2.63 -1.00
C LEU A 51 -0.09 -3.74 -2.03
N TYR A 52 -0.87 -4.82 -1.91
CA TYR A 52 -0.79 -5.92 -2.86
C TYR A 52 -1.09 -5.45 -4.28
N LYS A 53 -2.14 -4.65 -4.44
CA LYS A 53 -2.50 -4.10 -5.75
C LYS A 53 -1.41 -3.19 -6.29
N CYS A 54 -0.80 -2.39 -5.44
CA CYS A 54 0.27 -1.49 -5.84
C CYS A 54 1.48 -2.28 -6.33
N ILE A 55 1.84 -3.35 -5.63
CA ILE A 55 2.97 -4.18 -6.01
C ILE A 55 2.72 -4.83 -7.36
N ILE A 56 1.51 -5.36 -7.56
CA ILE A 56 1.14 -5.97 -8.85
C ILE A 56 1.21 -4.94 -9.97
N GLY A 57 0.69 -3.74 -9.72
CA GLY A 57 0.73 -2.67 -10.71
C GLY A 57 2.14 -2.28 -11.10
N LEU A 58 3.01 -2.15 -10.11
CA LEU A 58 4.41 -1.81 -10.38
C LEU A 58 5.10 -2.93 -11.15
N LYS A 59 4.88 -4.16 -10.75
CA LYS A 59 5.50 -5.30 -11.42
C LYS A 59 5.07 -5.37 -12.88
N LYS A 60 3.78 -5.15 -13.13
CA LYS A 60 3.25 -5.14 -14.49
C LYS A 60 3.90 -4.03 -15.32
N LYS A 61 4.07 -2.87 -14.72
CA LYS A 61 4.68 -1.74 -15.41
C LYS A 61 6.13 -2.04 -15.77
N ILE A 62 6.87 -2.61 -14.86
CA ILE A 62 8.27 -2.99 -15.10
C ILE A 62 8.33 -4.03 -16.22
N ASP A 63 7.44 -4.99 -16.20
CA ASP A 63 7.39 -6.04 -17.22
C ASP A 63 7.12 -5.45 -18.60
N GLU A 64 6.18 -4.52 -18.68
CA GLU A 64 5.87 -3.86 -19.95
C GLU A 64 7.06 -3.11 -20.50
N GLU A 65 7.81 -2.43 -19.64
CA GLU A 65 8.98 -1.69 -20.08
C GLU A 65 10.11 -2.62 -20.50
N LYS A 66 10.22 -3.76 -19.86
CA LYS A 66 11.25 -4.73 -20.21
C LYS A 66 10.98 -5.36 -21.56
N ASN A 67 9.74 -5.63 -21.85
CA ASN A 67 9.35 -6.30 -23.11
C ASN A 67 9.12 -5.33 -24.25
N GLY A 68 8.92 -4.09 -23.92
CA GLY A 68 8.68 -3.08 -24.92
C GLY A 68 9.89 -2.28 -25.24
#